data_e65e75c5a4de6b7a9b2c238188d521ca
#
_entry.id   e65e75c5a4de6b7a9b2c238188d521ca
#
_cell.length_a   1.000
_cell.length_b   1.000
_cell.length_c   1.000
_cell.angle_alpha   90.00
_cell.angle_beta   90.00
_cell.angle_gamma   90.00
#
_symmetry.space_group_name_H-M   'P 1'
#
loop_
_entity.id
_entity.type
_entity.pdbx_description
1 polymer ?
#
loop_
_entity_poly.entity_id
_entity_poly.type
_entity_poly.pdbx_seq_one_letter_code
_entity_poly.pdbx_strand_id
1 'polypeptide(L)'
;MSRYRRWNELLELLAARGQLQVEDAAKALNVSAATIRRDFDELASQQMLTRIRGGAVAEGVNYDLPLRYKTERHPSEKQRIGALAASMVRTGQVAGLNGGTTTTEVARALATRSDLGSAGPSPTLTVVTNALNIATELA
;
A
#
# COMPACT_ATOMS: atom_id res chain seq x y z
N MET A 1 11.26 13.61 10.06
CA MET A 1 10.59 12.67 9.12
C MET A 1 11.41 11.40 8.98
N SER A 2 10.80 10.23 9.15
CA SER A 2 11.52 8.95 8.97
C SER A 2 11.91 8.76 7.50
N ARG A 3 12.95 7.93 7.24
CA ARG A 3 13.40 7.63 5.88
C ARG A 3 12.27 7.02 5.03
N TYR A 4 11.53 6.06 5.58
CA TYR A 4 10.42 5.42 4.86
C TYR A 4 9.30 6.39 4.50
N ARG A 5 8.92 7.27 5.41
CA ARG A 5 7.91 8.30 5.13
C ARG A 5 8.38 9.23 4.02
N ARG A 6 9.64 9.65 4.05
CA ARG A 6 10.22 10.50 3.00
C ARG A 6 10.24 9.81 1.63
N TRP A 7 10.59 8.51 1.61
CA TRP A 7 10.57 7.72 0.38
C TRP A 7 9.15 7.60 -0.19
N ASN A 8 8.15 7.36 0.65
CA ASN A 8 6.75 7.37 0.21
C ASN A 8 6.36 8.69 -0.44
N GLU A 9 6.66 9.81 0.21
CA GLU A 9 6.36 11.14 -0.32
C GLU A 9 7.12 11.43 -1.63
N LEU A 10 8.37 11.00 -1.75
CA LEU A 10 9.14 11.10 -3.01
C LEU A 10 8.50 10.31 -4.15
N LEU A 11 8.10 9.07 -3.88
CA LEU A 11 7.47 8.21 -4.88
C LEU A 11 6.08 8.72 -5.30
N GLU A 12 5.34 9.32 -4.37
CA GLU A 12 4.06 9.97 -4.67
C GLU A 12 4.24 11.20 -5.57
N LEU A 13 5.20 12.06 -5.24
CA LEU A 13 5.52 13.21 -6.07
C LEU A 13 5.96 12.78 -7.47
N LEU A 14 6.77 11.72 -7.54
CA LEU A 14 7.25 11.17 -8.80
C LEU A 14 6.11 10.57 -9.63
N ALA A 15 5.21 9.81 -9.00
CA ALA A 15 4.03 9.23 -9.67
C ALA A 15 3.08 10.32 -10.20
N ALA A 16 2.91 11.41 -9.45
CA ALA A 16 2.03 12.52 -9.85
C ALA A 16 2.62 13.37 -11.00
N ARG A 17 3.94 13.52 -11.04
CA ARG A 17 4.64 14.42 -11.98
C ARG A 17 5.34 13.72 -13.14
N GLY A 18 5.51 12.39 -13.06
CA GLY A 18 6.28 11.57 -13.99
C GLY A 18 7.81 11.78 -13.87
N GLN A 19 8.24 12.96 -13.48
CA GLN A 19 9.65 13.36 -13.29
C GLN A 19 9.78 14.28 -12.08
N LEU A 20 10.90 14.19 -11.36
CA LEU A 20 11.18 15.00 -10.19
C LEU A 20 12.66 15.39 -10.13
N GLN A 21 12.95 16.71 -10.07
CA GLN A 21 14.29 17.23 -9.88
C GLN A 21 14.71 17.19 -8.40
N VAL A 22 16.00 17.01 -8.14
CA VAL A 22 16.54 16.93 -6.76
C VAL A 22 16.20 18.18 -5.96
N GLU A 23 16.36 19.37 -6.54
CA GLU A 23 16.12 20.66 -5.87
C GLU A 23 14.62 20.84 -5.54
N ASP A 24 13.72 20.42 -6.42
CA ASP A 24 12.27 20.49 -6.19
C ASP A 24 11.84 19.52 -5.09
N ALA A 25 12.37 18.31 -5.11
CA ALA A 25 12.14 17.32 -4.06
C ALA A 25 12.67 17.79 -2.70
N ALA A 26 13.88 18.38 -2.68
CA ALA A 26 14.49 18.91 -1.47
C ALA A 26 13.64 20.02 -0.84
N LYS A 27 13.13 20.94 -1.65
CA LYS A 27 12.21 22.01 -1.21
C LYS A 27 10.88 21.44 -0.71
N ALA A 28 10.26 20.54 -1.49
CA ALA A 28 8.95 19.97 -1.15
C ALA A 28 8.98 19.20 0.17
N LEU A 29 10.07 18.48 0.47
CA LEU A 29 10.20 17.65 1.66
C LEU A 29 10.99 18.32 2.79
N ASN A 30 11.45 19.55 2.58
CA ASN A 30 12.25 20.33 3.54
C ASN A 30 13.49 19.57 4.04
N VAL A 31 14.26 19.00 3.11
CA VAL A 31 15.52 18.29 3.39
C VAL A 31 16.62 18.75 2.44
N SER A 32 17.87 18.38 2.72
CA SER A 32 18.98 18.76 1.86
C SER A 32 18.95 18.02 0.51
N ALA A 33 19.46 18.67 -0.53
CA ALA A 33 19.66 18.06 -1.85
C ALA A 33 20.55 16.79 -1.79
N ALA A 34 21.53 16.77 -0.88
CA ALA A 34 22.36 15.59 -0.65
C ALA A 34 21.56 14.40 -0.11
N THR A 35 20.59 14.65 0.77
CA THR A 35 19.67 13.62 1.28
C THR A 35 18.82 13.05 0.14
N ILE A 36 18.25 13.92 -0.69
CA ILE A 36 17.44 13.51 -1.85
C ILE A 36 18.26 12.68 -2.84
N ARG A 37 19.51 13.08 -3.13
CA ARG A 37 20.37 12.31 -4.04
C ARG A 37 20.58 10.88 -3.51
N ARG A 38 20.89 10.71 -2.22
CA ARG A 38 21.04 9.39 -1.59
C ARG A 38 19.73 8.59 -1.62
N ASP A 39 18.60 9.23 -1.32
CA ASP A 39 17.30 8.58 -1.37
C ASP A 39 16.96 8.11 -2.80
N PHE A 40 17.22 8.93 -3.82
CA PHE A 40 17.03 8.54 -5.21
C PHE A 40 17.95 7.39 -5.63
N ASP A 41 19.22 7.40 -5.20
CA ASP A 41 20.17 6.34 -5.51
C ASP A 41 19.72 5.00 -4.88
N GLU A 42 19.25 5.04 -3.65
CA GLU A 42 18.75 3.86 -2.94
C GLU A 42 17.44 3.34 -3.57
N LEU A 43 16.49 4.22 -3.90
CA LEU A 43 15.26 3.85 -4.58
C LEU A 43 15.51 3.30 -6.00
N ALA A 44 16.51 3.82 -6.70
CA ALA A 44 16.93 3.30 -8.01
C ALA A 44 17.53 1.91 -7.89
N SER A 45 18.37 1.65 -6.87
CA SER A 45 18.92 0.31 -6.61
C SER A 45 17.83 -0.75 -6.35
N GLN A 46 16.68 -0.31 -5.84
CA GLN A 46 15.50 -1.13 -5.62
C GLN A 46 14.52 -1.15 -6.83
N GLN A 47 14.94 -0.59 -7.97
CA GLN A 47 14.14 -0.53 -9.19
C GLN A 47 12.80 0.21 -9.01
N MET A 48 12.74 1.18 -8.11
CA MET A 48 11.53 1.94 -7.81
C MET A 48 11.43 3.27 -8.55
N LEU A 49 12.49 3.66 -9.23
CA LEU A 49 12.59 4.82 -10.10
C LEU A 49 13.83 4.69 -10.98
N THR A 50 13.91 5.47 -12.05
CA THR A 50 15.09 5.58 -12.88
C THR A 50 15.77 6.93 -12.68
N ARG A 51 17.10 6.89 -12.43
CA ARG A 51 17.91 8.12 -12.30
C ARG A 51 18.09 8.80 -13.64
N ILE A 52 17.95 10.12 -13.62
CA ILE A 52 18.31 11.01 -14.73
C ILE A 52 19.24 12.12 -14.22
N ARG A 53 19.78 12.90 -15.12
CA ARG A 53 20.64 14.05 -14.75
C ARG A 53 19.85 15.05 -13.91
N GLY A 54 20.28 15.26 -12.66
CA GLY A 54 19.65 16.20 -11.71
C GLY A 54 18.37 15.72 -11.06
N GLY A 55 17.90 14.48 -11.35
CA GLY A 55 16.62 14.02 -10.83
C GLY A 55 16.34 12.55 -11.02
N ALA A 56 15.05 12.22 -11.06
CA ALA A 56 14.54 10.88 -11.28
C ALA A 56 13.23 10.92 -12.10
N VAL A 57 12.92 9.81 -12.78
CA VAL A 57 11.66 9.57 -13.47
C VAL A 57 10.98 8.32 -12.93
N ALA A 58 9.65 8.29 -13.00
CA ALA A 58 8.87 7.09 -12.71
C ALA A 58 9.14 6.02 -13.78
N GLU A 59 9.28 4.78 -13.38
CA GLU A 59 9.50 3.66 -14.30
C GLU A 59 8.16 3.13 -14.81
N GLY A 60 7.88 3.39 -16.09
CA GLY A 60 6.78 2.79 -16.85
C GLY A 60 5.37 3.38 -16.65
N VAL A 61 4.49 2.98 -17.56
CA VAL A 61 3.10 3.48 -17.71
C VAL A 61 2.16 3.00 -16.58
N ASN A 62 2.55 1.98 -15.83
CA ASN A 62 1.82 1.41 -14.69
C ASN A 62 2.72 1.34 -13.45
N TYR A 63 3.11 2.52 -12.94
CA TYR A 63 3.90 2.60 -11.73
C TYR A 63 3.06 2.19 -10.51
N ASP A 64 3.04 0.90 -10.24
CA ASP A 64 2.37 0.34 -9.07
C ASP A 64 3.37 0.19 -7.91
N LEU A 65 3.28 1.08 -6.93
CA LEU A 65 4.13 1.05 -5.73
C LEU A 65 4.04 -0.31 -5.04
N PRO A 66 5.16 -0.93 -4.64
CA PRO A 66 5.14 -2.13 -3.84
C PRO A 66 4.27 -1.99 -2.59
N LEU A 67 3.60 -3.07 -2.21
CA LEU A 67 2.62 -3.09 -1.12
C LEU A 67 3.13 -2.45 0.18
N ARG A 68 4.42 -2.68 0.51
CA ARG A 68 5.07 -2.11 1.71
C ARG A 68 5.02 -0.59 1.78
N TYR A 69 5.09 0.11 0.63
CA TYR A 69 5.00 1.58 0.58
C TYR A 69 3.55 2.06 0.59
N LYS A 70 2.63 1.26 0.05
CA LYS A 70 1.20 1.57 0.09
C LYS A 70 0.59 1.41 1.48
N THR A 71 1.16 0.56 2.34
CA THR A 71 0.61 0.26 3.66
C THR A 71 0.55 1.51 4.55
N GLU A 72 1.59 2.35 4.52
CA GLU A 72 1.68 3.55 5.37
C GLU A 72 0.87 4.75 4.84
N ARG A 73 0.28 4.63 3.63
CA ARG A 73 -0.55 5.69 3.05
C ARG A 73 -1.97 5.58 3.57
N HIS A 74 -2.47 6.67 4.18
CA HIS A 74 -3.86 6.78 4.66
C HIS A 74 -4.32 5.59 5.51
N PRO A 75 -3.57 5.17 6.55
CA PRO A 75 -3.91 3.96 7.30
C PRO A 75 -5.26 4.06 8.01
N SER A 76 -5.61 5.22 8.56
CA SER A 76 -6.89 5.43 9.25
C SER A 76 -8.09 5.35 8.30
N GLU A 77 -7.95 5.91 7.09
CA GLU A 77 -8.99 5.84 6.06
C GLU A 77 -9.20 4.41 5.59
N LYS A 78 -8.12 3.66 5.37
CA LYS A 78 -8.19 2.25 4.97
C LYS A 78 -8.84 1.39 6.05
N GLN A 79 -8.52 1.62 7.32
CA GLN A 79 -9.17 0.92 8.44
C GLN A 79 -10.66 1.23 8.49
N ARG A 80 -11.07 2.48 8.31
CA ARG A 80 -12.49 2.86 8.25
C ARG A 80 -13.22 2.23 7.07
N ILE A 81 -12.59 2.21 5.89
CA ILE A 81 -13.12 1.53 4.70
C ILE A 81 -13.23 0.03 4.97
N GLY A 82 -12.19 -0.58 5.55
CA GLY A 82 -12.15 -1.99 5.90
C GLY A 82 -13.27 -2.39 6.86
N ALA A 83 -13.46 -1.61 7.91
CA ALA A 83 -14.52 -1.84 8.89
C ALA A 83 -15.92 -1.73 8.25
N LEU A 84 -16.15 -0.71 7.42
CA LEU A 84 -17.43 -0.54 6.74
C LEU A 84 -17.70 -1.69 5.75
N ALA A 85 -16.71 -2.04 4.92
CA ALA A 85 -16.86 -3.14 3.96
C ALA A 85 -17.11 -4.48 4.67
N ALA A 86 -16.39 -4.76 5.76
CA ALA A 86 -16.59 -5.95 6.56
C ALA A 86 -18.02 -6.01 7.18
N SER A 87 -18.58 -4.87 7.57
CA SER A 87 -19.95 -4.81 8.12
C SER A 87 -21.03 -5.15 7.09
N MET A 88 -20.74 -5.03 5.81
CA MET A 88 -21.66 -5.36 4.71
C MET A 88 -21.70 -6.86 4.41
N VAL A 89 -20.72 -7.63 4.87
CA VAL A 89 -20.63 -9.08 4.66
C VAL A 89 -21.53 -9.82 5.64
N ARG A 90 -22.30 -10.77 5.12
CA ARG A 90 -23.27 -11.60 5.89
C ARG A 90 -22.82 -13.05 5.93
N THR A 91 -23.25 -13.77 6.96
CA THR A 91 -23.03 -15.21 7.07
C THR A 91 -23.61 -15.96 5.86
N GLY A 92 -22.91 -17.00 5.42
CA GLY A 92 -23.30 -17.81 4.27
C GLY A 92 -22.95 -17.23 2.91
N GLN A 93 -22.33 -16.05 2.86
CA GLN A 93 -21.88 -15.44 1.59
C GLN A 93 -20.51 -15.97 1.16
N VAL A 94 -20.21 -15.73 -0.13
CA VAL A 94 -18.88 -15.88 -0.71
C VAL A 94 -18.35 -14.48 -1.01
N ALA A 95 -17.23 -14.13 -0.43
CA ALA A 95 -16.57 -12.82 -0.64
C ALA A 95 -15.30 -12.99 -1.47
N GLY A 96 -15.19 -12.24 -2.57
CA GLY A 96 -13.96 -12.14 -3.38
C GLY A 96 -13.12 -10.97 -2.90
N LEU A 97 -11.87 -11.21 -2.50
CA LEU A 97 -10.92 -10.19 -2.07
C LEU A 97 -9.67 -10.22 -2.95
N ASN A 98 -9.40 -9.18 -3.69
CA ASN A 98 -8.15 -9.05 -4.45
C ASN A 98 -7.01 -8.51 -3.58
N GLY A 99 -5.78 -8.50 -4.11
CA GLY A 99 -4.62 -7.92 -3.43
C GLY A 99 -4.71 -6.40 -3.29
N GLY A 100 -4.29 -5.87 -2.14
CA GLY A 100 -4.23 -4.44 -1.87
C GLY A 100 -4.23 -4.12 -0.39
N THR A 101 -3.67 -2.97 -0.01
CA THR A 101 -3.57 -2.59 1.42
C THR A 101 -4.92 -2.22 2.03
N THR A 102 -5.83 -1.65 1.27
CA THR A 102 -7.21 -1.40 1.73
C THR A 102 -7.97 -2.72 1.90
N THR A 103 -7.83 -3.65 0.95
CA THR A 103 -8.47 -4.97 1.02
C THR A 103 -7.88 -5.81 2.16
N THR A 104 -6.61 -5.62 2.51
CA THR A 104 -6.01 -6.21 3.72
C THR A 104 -6.72 -5.75 5.00
N GLU A 105 -7.09 -4.47 5.09
CA GLU A 105 -7.87 -3.98 6.24
C GLU A 105 -9.30 -4.55 6.27
N VAL A 106 -9.90 -4.84 5.12
CA VAL A 106 -11.17 -5.60 5.05
C VAL A 106 -10.99 -7.00 5.63
N ALA A 107 -9.94 -7.71 5.21
CA ALA A 107 -9.63 -9.05 5.72
C ALA A 107 -9.42 -9.05 7.24
N ARG A 108 -8.66 -8.10 7.78
CA ARG A 108 -8.46 -7.93 9.23
C ARG A 108 -9.77 -7.68 9.97
N ALA A 109 -10.61 -6.79 9.45
CA ALA A 109 -11.91 -6.52 10.05
C ALA A 109 -12.84 -7.74 10.02
N LEU A 110 -12.82 -8.54 8.95
CA LEU A 110 -13.55 -9.81 8.86
C LEU A 110 -13.04 -10.84 9.87
N ALA A 111 -11.71 -10.96 10.04
CA ALA A 111 -11.09 -11.89 10.99
C ALA A 111 -11.48 -11.61 12.45
N THR A 112 -11.82 -10.37 12.79
CA THR A 112 -12.25 -9.99 14.17
C THR A 112 -13.74 -10.23 14.43
N ARG A 113 -14.53 -10.60 13.42
CA ARG A 113 -15.98 -10.82 13.57
C ARG A 113 -16.26 -12.23 14.12
N SER A 114 -16.82 -12.28 15.31
CA SER A 114 -17.16 -13.54 16.00
C SER A 114 -18.28 -14.34 15.32
N ASP A 115 -19.17 -13.67 14.57
CA ASP A 115 -20.28 -14.31 13.86
C ASP A 115 -19.85 -15.01 12.56
N LEU A 116 -18.61 -14.75 12.10
CA LEU A 116 -18.01 -15.35 10.90
C LEU A 116 -17.01 -16.46 11.23
N GLY A 117 -16.80 -16.79 12.49
CA GLY A 117 -15.88 -17.84 12.93
C GLY A 117 -16.38 -19.25 12.63
N SER A 118 -15.46 -20.20 12.49
CA SER A 118 -15.71 -21.60 12.12
C SER A 118 -16.26 -22.44 13.30
N ALA A 119 -17.27 -21.99 14.00
CA ALA A 119 -17.81 -22.69 15.17
C ALA A 119 -18.81 -23.82 14.84
N GLY A 120 -18.98 -24.20 13.56
CA GLY A 120 -19.99 -25.18 13.14
C GLY A 120 -19.54 -26.05 11.96
N PRO A 121 -20.37 -27.05 11.57
CA PRO A 121 -20.06 -27.97 10.50
C PRO A 121 -20.07 -27.34 9.09
N SER A 122 -20.54 -26.12 8.96
CA SER A 122 -20.56 -25.38 7.68
C SER A 122 -19.82 -24.05 7.82
N PRO A 123 -19.04 -23.64 6.80
CA PRO A 123 -18.36 -22.36 6.83
C PRO A 123 -19.38 -21.21 6.89
N THR A 124 -19.16 -20.28 7.80
CA THR A 124 -20.03 -19.10 7.96
C THR A 124 -19.72 -18.01 6.92
N LEU A 125 -18.52 -18.04 6.35
CA LEU A 125 -18.07 -17.20 5.25
C LEU A 125 -17.04 -17.97 4.41
N THR A 126 -17.15 -17.88 3.09
CA THR A 126 -16.14 -18.35 2.17
C THR A 126 -15.44 -17.14 1.55
N VAL A 127 -14.12 -17.07 1.65
CA VAL A 127 -13.32 -16.01 1.01
C VAL A 127 -12.53 -16.61 -0.14
N VAL A 128 -12.61 -15.96 -1.30
CA VAL A 128 -11.79 -16.27 -2.49
C VAL A 128 -10.81 -15.13 -2.71
N THR A 129 -9.53 -15.42 -2.74
CA THR A 129 -8.50 -14.41 -2.93
C THR A 129 -7.34 -14.92 -3.80
N ASN A 130 -6.70 -14.01 -4.54
CA ASN A 130 -5.44 -14.24 -5.25
C ASN A 130 -4.24 -13.68 -4.47
N ALA A 131 -4.44 -13.17 -3.25
CA ALA A 131 -3.41 -12.51 -2.45
C ALA A 131 -3.02 -13.36 -1.24
N LEU A 132 -1.75 -13.79 -1.21
CA LEU A 132 -1.23 -14.64 -0.13
C LEU A 132 -1.35 -13.99 1.25
N ASN A 133 -1.07 -12.68 1.35
CA ASN A 133 -1.19 -11.95 2.62
C ASN A 133 -2.63 -11.94 3.16
N ILE A 134 -3.64 -11.84 2.29
CA ILE A 134 -5.05 -11.91 2.69
C ILE A 134 -5.43 -13.33 3.11
N ALA A 135 -4.97 -14.34 2.37
CA ALA A 135 -5.18 -15.74 2.75
C ALA A 135 -4.58 -16.05 4.13
N THR A 136 -3.38 -15.55 4.40
CA THR A 136 -2.70 -15.72 5.71
C THR A 136 -3.43 -14.97 6.84
N GLU A 137 -4.00 -13.80 6.58
CA GLU A 137 -4.72 -13.02 7.57
C GLU A 137 -6.04 -13.70 8.01
N LEU A 138 -6.62 -14.54 7.14
CA LEU A 138 -7.92 -15.19 7.36
C LEU A 138 -7.81 -16.68 7.71
N ALA A 139 -6.61 -17.27 7.66
CA ALA A 139 -6.35 -18.65 8.03
C ALA A 139 -6.26 -18.83 9.55
#